data_ceb93cb899def40a1dbdf94e8bd9233b
#
_entry.id   ceb93cb899def40a1dbdf94e8bd9233b
#
_cell.length_a   1.000
_cell.length_b   1.000
_cell.length_c   1.000
_cell.angle_alpha   90.00
_cell.angle_beta   90.00
_cell.angle_gamma   90.00
#
_symmetry.space_group_name_H-M   'P 1'
#
loop_
_entity.id
_entity.type
_entity.pdbx_description
1 polymer ?
#
loop_
_entity_poly.entity_id
_entity_poly.type
_entity_poly.pdbx_seq_one_letter_code
_entity_poly.pdbx_strand_id
1 'polypeptide(L)'
;MLRAIGAAALCLIAGAGCSARLYRRAAALRDMQARLYAMRASALYARADCGAILRAGGFEDLAQAAEIAGADAGLLYQQDAVDTLLRQEDRAVVIHVLHAVCNGSAEEQAAAFDYALERMAELCRQAEQKRDAQSRLFASLGALSGACALMILW
;
A
#
# COMPACT_ATOMS: atom_id res chain seq x y z
N MET A 1 -34.65 16.33 18.77
CA MET A 1 -34.55 15.08 17.99
C MET A 1 -33.62 15.21 16.77
N LEU A 2 -33.81 16.17 15.86
CA LEU A 2 -32.99 16.30 14.62
C LEU A 2 -31.47 16.42 14.88
N ARG A 3 -31.06 17.16 15.94
CA ARG A 3 -29.65 17.37 16.32
C ARG A 3 -28.95 16.10 16.81
N ALA A 4 -29.68 15.21 17.47
CA ALA A 4 -29.13 13.95 17.97
C ALA A 4 -28.93 12.92 16.86
N ILE A 5 -29.88 12.85 15.95
CA ILE A 5 -29.78 12.00 14.75
C ILE A 5 -28.59 12.46 13.91
N GLY A 6 -28.37 13.79 13.77
CA GLY A 6 -27.22 14.35 13.08
C GLY A 6 -25.89 13.99 13.75
N ALA A 7 -25.79 14.09 15.08
CA ALA A 7 -24.57 13.74 15.80
C ALA A 7 -24.24 12.23 15.72
N ALA A 8 -25.25 11.36 15.87
CA ALA A 8 -25.07 9.92 15.72
C ALA A 8 -24.64 9.53 14.30
N ALA A 9 -25.24 10.15 13.28
CA ALA A 9 -24.85 9.94 11.90
C ALA A 9 -23.42 10.35 11.60
N LEU A 10 -22.97 11.49 12.14
CA LEU A 10 -21.58 11.96 11.99
C LEU A 10 -20.57 10.98 12.64
N CYS A 11 -20.87 10.45 13.83
CA CYS A 11 -20.02 9.46 14.47
C CYS A 11 -19.91 8.16 13.67
N LEU A 12 -21.01 7.70 13.09
CA LEU A 12 -21.03 6.51 12.22
C LEU A 12 -20.24 6.73 10.92
N ILE A 13 -20.39 7.90 10.30
CA ILE A 13 -19.67 8.27 9.06
C ILE A 13 -18.16 8.36 9.34
N ALA A 14 -17.76 8.98 10.45
CA ALA A 14 -16.36 9.09 10.84
C ALA A 14 -15.74 7.70 11.11
N GLY A 15 -16.45 6.81 11.82
CA GLY A 15 -16.02 5.43 12.07
C GLY A 15 -15.89 4.62 10.79
N ALA A 16 -16.84 4.76 9.86
CA ALA A 16 -16.82 4.10 8.56
C ALA A 16 -15.66 4.62 7.68
N GLY A 17 -15.37 5.93 7.71
CA GLY A 17 -14.26 6.54 6.99
C GLY A 17 -12.89 6.03 7.46
N CYS A 18 -12.68 5.92 8.78
CA CYS A 18 -11.47 5.35 9.35
C CYS A 18 -11.28 3.88 8.96
N SER A 19 -12.35 3.10 9.02
CA SER A 19 -12.35 1.69 8.59
C SER A 19 -12.01 1.57 7.10
N ALA A 20 -12.64 2.35 6.24
CA ALA A 20 -12.38 2.35 4.79
C ALA A 20 -10.91 2.64 4.45
N ARG A 21 -10.25 3.53 5.20
CA ARG A 21 -8.83 3.85 4.99
C ARG A 21 -7.92 2.66 5.31
N LEU A 22 -8.24 1.89 6.35
CA LEU A 22 -7.50 0.67 6.69
C LEU A 22 -7.64 -0.41 5.62
N TYR A 23 -8.85 -0.60 5.10
CA TYR A 23 -9.10 -1.52 3.98
C TYR A 23 -8.33 -1.13 2.73
N ARG A 24 -8.35 0.17 2.35
CA ARG A 24 -7.62 0.67 1.19
C ARG A 24 -6.12 0.47 1.32
N ARG A 25 -5.54 0.71 2.51
CA ARG A 25 -4.11 0.46 2.73
C ARG A 25 -3.75 -1.01 2.61
N ALA A 26 -4.53 -1.92 3.22
CA ALA A 26 -4.28 -3.35 3.10
C ALA A 26 -4.39 -3.84 1.64
N ALA A 27 -5.33 -3.29 0.88
CA ALA A 27 -5.48 -3.59 -0.54
C ALA A 27 -4.28 -3.07 -1.35
N ALA A 28 -3.81 -1.84 -1.09
CA ALA A 28 -2.65 -1.25 -1.77
C ALA A 28 -1.36 -2.05 -1.52
N LEU A 29 -1.15 -2.54 -0.28
CA LEU A 29 0.00 -3.39 0.03
C LEU A 29 -0.04 -4.73 -0.70
N ARG A 30 -1.22 -5.35 -0.81
CA ARG A 30 -1.39 -6.60 -1.58
C ARG A 30 -1.15 -6.39 -3.08
N ASP A 31 -1.67 -5.29 -3.63
CA ASP A 31 -1.43 -4.94 -5.02
C ASP A 31 0.07 -4.73 -5.28
N MET A 32 0.76 -3.99 -4.41
CA MET A 32 2.20 -3.80 -4.50
C MET A 32 2.97 -5.12 -4.40
N GLN A 33 2.57 -6.02 -3.51
CA GLN A 33 3.16 -7.35 -3.39
C GLN A 33 2.98 -8.15 -4.69
N ALA A 34 1.80 -8.13 -5.32
CA ALA A 34 1.54 -8.78 -6.59
C ALA A 34 2.42 -8.22 -7.73
N ARG A 35 2.60 -6.89 -7.77
CA ARG A 35 3.51 -6.21 -8.72
C ARG A 35 4.97 -6.68 -8.54
N LEU A 36 5.44 -6.77 -7.30
CA LEU A 36 6.80 -7.28 -7.01
C LEU A 36 6.98 -8.73 -7.45
N TYR A 37 5.96 -9.59 -7.30
CA TYR A 37 6.01 -10.96 -7.83
C TYR A 37 6.11 -10.99 -9.36
N ALA A 38 5.36 -10.15 -10.05
CA ALA A 38 5.41 -10.04 -11.52
C ALA A 38 6.79 -9.55 -12.00
N MET A 39 7.35 -8.52 -11.33
CA MET A 39 8.71 -8.04 -11.61
C MET A 39 9.76 -9.12 -11.39
N ARG A 40 9.69 -9.84 -10.25
CA ARG A 40 10.61 -10.95 -9.94
C ARG A 40 10.54 -12.04 -11.02
N ALA A 41 9.35 -12.41 -11.44
CA ALA A 41 9.17 -13.41 -12.49
C ALA A 41 9.81 -12.95 -13.82
N SER A 42 9.62 -11.69 -14.20
CA SER A 42 10.23 -11.10 -15.39
C SER A 42 11.77 -11.06 -15.28
N ALA A 43 12.31 -10.65 -14.14
CA ALA A 43 13.75 -10.58 -13.93
C ALA A 43 14.44 -11.96 -13.96
N LEU A 44 13.89 -12.95 -13.23
CA LEU A 44 14.57 -14.24 -13.04
C LEU A 44 14.33 -15.22 -14.18
N TYR A 45 13.14 -15.26 -14.75
CA TYR A 45 12.78 -16.25 -15.77
C TYR A 45 12.89 -15.73 -17.20
N ALA A 46 12.51 -14.48 -17.45
CA ALA A 46 12.60 -13.88 -18.78
C ALA A 46 13.94 -13.19 -19.05
N ARG A 47 14.78 -12.97 -18.03
CA ARG A 47 16.03 -12.19 -18.12
C ARG A 47 15.79 -10.85 -18.84
N ALA A 48 14.69 -10.23 -18.52
CA ALA A 48 14.24 -9.00 -19.16
C ALA A 48 15.15 -7.82 -18.76
N ASP A 49 15.21 -6.83 -19.62
CA ASP A 49 15.84 -5.55 -19.31
C ASP A 49 15.08 -4.75 -18.24
N CYS A 50 15.70 -3.73 -17.66
CA CYS A 50 15.11 -2.89 -16.61
C CYS A 50 13.72 -2.38 -17.00
N GLY A 51 13.56 -1.86 -18.23
CA GLY A 51 12.28 -1.32 -18.69
C GLY A 51 11.17 -2.38 -18.76
N ALA A 52 11.49 -3.59 -19.24
CA ALA A 52 10.52 -4.67 -19.32
C ALA A 52 10.13 -5.20 -17.92
N ILE A 53 11.08 -5.26 -16.98
CA ILE A 53 10.80 -5.62 -15.58
C ILE A 53 9.85 -4.60 -14.93
N LEU A 54 10.09 -3.30 -15.13
CA LEU A 54 9.23 -2.24 -14.63
C LEU A 54 7.82 -2.31 -15.20
N ARG A 55 7.68 -2.53 -16.52
CA ARG A 55 6.37 -2.71 -17.17
C ARG A 55 5.64 -3.94 -16.64
N ALA A 56 6.34 -5.05 -16.41
CA ALA A 56 5.74 -6.24 -15.80
C ALA A 56 5.16 -5.97 -14.40
N GLY A 57 5.75 -5.04 -13.65
CA GLY A 57 5.23 -4.55 -12.37
C GLY A 57 4.12 -3.50 -12.50
N GLY A 58 3.73 -3.11 -13.71
CA GLY A 58 2.74 -2.04 -13.93
C GLY A 58 3.27 -0.64 -13.60
N PHE A 59 4.60 -0.43 -13.74
CA PHE A 59 5.26 0.86 -13.61
C PHE A 59 5.62 1.43 -14.99
N GLU A 60 4.62 1.54 -15.88
CA GLU A 60 4.80 1.94 -17.27
C GLU A 60 5.37 3.35 -17.40
N ASP A 61 4.82 4.31 -16.64
CA ASP A 61 5.28 5.70 -16.64
C ASP A 61 6.73 5.81 -16.13
N LEU A 62 7.07 5.05 -15.09
CA LEU A 62 8.42 4.95 -14.55
C LEU A 62 9.40 4.32 -15.55
N ALA A 63 8.97 3.26 -16.24
CA ALA A 63 9.78 2.62 -17.27
C ALA A 63 10.09 3.60 -18.39
N GLN A 64 9.10 4.32 -18.88
CA GLN A 64 9.26 5.33 -19.91
C GLN A 64 10.16 6.50 -19.46
N ALA A 65 9.94 7.00 -18.23
CA ALA A 65 10.75 8.08 -17.67
C ALA A 65 12.22 7.65 -17.48
N ALA A 66 12.47 6.43 -17.02
CA ALA A 66 13.81 5.89 -16.86
C ALA A 66 14.53 5.70 -18.20
N GLU A 67 13.82 5.22 -19.22
CA GLU A 67 14.36 5.08 -20.59
C GLU A 67 14.72 6.44 -21.21
N ILE A 68 13.87 7.46 -21.05
CA ILE A 68 14.10 8.78 -21.63
C ILE A 68 15.19 9.55 -20.88
N ALA A 69 15.17 9.52 -19.55
CA ALA A 69 16.09 10.30 -18.73
C ALA A 69 17.42 9.59 -18.45
N GLY A 70 17.52 8.27 -18.72
CA GLY A 70 18.65 7.45 -18.26
C GLY A 70 18.83 7.46 -16.75
N ALA A 71 17.73 7.71 -16.01
CA ALA A 71 17.73 7.92 -14.57
C ALA A 71 17.32 6.65 -13.83
N ASP A 72 17.75 6.58 -12.58
CA ASP A 72 17.38 5.50 -11.66
C ASP A 72 15.88 5.55 -11.34
N ALA A 73 15.16 4.45 -11.62
CA ALA A 73 13.73 4.34 -11.35
C ALA A 73 13.40 4.51 -9.86
N GLY A 74 14.29 4.13 -8.95
CA GLY A 74 14.11 4.34 -7.51
C GLY A 74 14.07 5.82 -7.14
N LEU A 75 14.95 6.63 -7.73
CA LEU A 75 14.97 8.08 -7.52
C LEU A 75 13.72 8.75 -8.11
N LEU A 76 13.30 8.32 -9.30
CA LEU A 76 12.07 8.83 -9.94
C LEU A 76 10.83 8.50 -9.09
N TYR A 77 10.72 7.27 -8.61
CA TYR A 77 9.63 6.85 -7.73
C TYR A 77 9.59 7.61 -6.40
N GLN A 78 10.76 7.98 -5.87
CA GLN A 78 10.85 8.79 -4.65
C GLN A 78 10.32 10.21 -4.86
N GLN A 79 10.52 10.79 -6.03
CA GLN A 79 10.04 12.13 -6.39
C GLN A 79 8.54 12.13 -6.67
N ASP A 80 8.02 11.05 -7.25
CA ASP A 80 6.62 10.88 -7.64
C ASP A 80 5.77 10.41 -6.44
N ALA A 81 5.59 11.31 -5.45
CA ALA A 81 4.94 11.02 -4.16
C ALA A 81 3.43 10.77 -4.26
N VAL A 82 2.93 10.25 -5.39
CA VAL A 82 1.50 10.11 -5.69
C VAL A 82 0.79 9.07 -4.83
N ASP A 83 1.49 8.06 -4.31
CA ASP A 83 0.85 6.98 -3.56
C ASP A 83 0.70 7.32 -2.08
N THR A 84 -0.37 8.05 -1.75
CA THR A 84 -0.70 8.50 -0.38
C THR A 84 -1.12 7.37 0.56
N LEU A 85 -1.37 6.16 0.04
CA LEU A 85 -1.80 5.00 0.81
C LEU A 85 -0.64 4.21 1.42
N LEU A 86 0.54 4.26 0.80
CA LEU A 86 1.75 3.63 1.28
C LEU A 86 2.49 4.54 2.29
N ARG A 87 2.94 3.95 3.39
CA ARG A 87 3.78 4.65 4.35
C ARG A 87 5.21 4.78 3.81
N GLN A 88 5.98 5.68 4.41
CA GLN A 88 7.39 5.85 4.05
C GLN A 88 8.20 4.54 4.15
N GLU A 89 7.92 3.71 5.16
CA GLU A 89 8.54 2.39 5.33
C GLU A 89 8.22 1.44 4.18
N ASP A 90 6.95 1.44 3.73
CA ASP A 90 6.47 0.61 2.63
C ASP A 90 7.15 1.01 1.31
N ARG A 91 7.29 2.33 1.08
CA ARG A 91 7.96 2.90 -0.10
C ARG A 91 9.45 2.60 -0.14
N ALA A 92 10.14 2.64 1.01
CA ALA A 92 11.57 2.35 1.09
C ALA A 92 11.89 0.95 0.56
N VAL A 93 11.02 -0.04 0.82
CA VAL A 93 11.16 -1.40 0.30
C VAL A 93 11.06 -1.42 -1.24
N VAL A 94 10.08 -0.69 -1.79
CA VAL A 94 9.89 -0.60 -3.25
C VAL A 94 11.07 0.11 -3.91
N ILE A 95 11.51 1.23 -3.36
CA ILE A 95 12.67 2.00 -3.86
C ILE A 95 13.92 1.13 -3.91
N HIS A 96 14.16 0.32 -2.88
CA HIS A 96 15.30 -0.60 -2.83
C HIS A 96 15.29 -1.59 -4.00
N VAL A 97 14.13 -2.18 -4.32
CA VAL A 97 13.98 -3.09 -5.46
C VAL A 97 14.18 -2.37 -6.78
N LEU A 98 13.55 -1.20 -6.96
CA LEU A 98 13.66 -0.42 -8.19
C LEU A 98 15.12 -0.03 -8.48
N HIS A 99 15.87 0.35 -7.44
CA HIS A 99 17.29 0.64 -7.57
C HIS A 99 18.10 -0.60 -7.96
N ALA A 100 17.84 -1.77 -7.33
CA ALA A 100 18.51 -3.01 -7.67
C ALA A 100 18.21 -3.49 -9.09
N VAL A 101 16.97 -3.30 -9.57
CA VAL A 101 16.55 -3.66 -10.94
C VAL A 101 17.30 -2.89 -12.00
N CYS A 102 17.56 -1.58 -11.76
CA CYS A 102 18.22 -0.74 -12.76
C CYS A 102 19.75 -0.79 -12.70
N ASN A 103 20.34 -0.98 -11.51
CA ASN A 103 21.77 -0.84 -11.30
C ASN A 103 22.45 -2.11 -10.77
N GLY A 104 21.69 -3.11 -10.31
CA GLY A 104 22.22 -4.30 -9.67
C GLY A 104 22.56 -5.44 -10.63
N SER A 105 23.45 -6.31 -10.18
CA SER A 105 23.71 -7.61 -10.79
C SER A 105 22.50 -8.54 -10.61
N ALA A 106 22.45 -9.65 -11.36
CA ALA A 106 21.36 -10.63 -11.25
C ALA A 106 21.21 -11.20 -9.84
N GLU A 107 22.32 -11.40 -9.12
CA GLU A 107 22.30 -11.85 -7.72
C GLU A 107 21.74 -10.79 -6.78
N GLU A 108 22.13 -9.52 -6.96
CA GLU A 108 21.61 -8.41 -6.17
C GLU A 108 20.13 -8.19 -6.41
N GLN A 109 19.68 -8.31 -7.67
CA GLN A 109 18.26 -8.25 -8.01
C GLN A 109 17.48 -9.37 -7.32
N ALA A 110 17.97 -10.62 -7.38
CA ALA A 110 17.32 -11.75 -6.72
C ALA A 110 17.22 -11.54 -5.21
N ALA A 111 18.31 -11.12 -4.56
CA ALA A 111 18.34 -10.84 -3.13
C ALA A 111 17.41 -9.68 -2.74
N ALA A 112 17.36 -8.62 -3.55
CA ALA A 112 16.46 -7.48 -3.32
C ALA A 112 14.99 -7.90 -3.42
N PHE A 113 14.62 -8.74 -4.41
CA PHE A 113 13.27 -9.24 -4.52
C PHE A 113 12.89 -10.16 -3.35
N ASP A 114 13.76 -11.07 -2.93
CA ASP A 114 13.49 -11.99 -1.82
C ASP A 114 13.27 -11.20 -0.52
N TYR A 115 14.16 -10.25 -0.21
CA TYR A 115 14.00 -9.34 0.93
C TYR A 115 12.68 -8.54 0.85
N ALA A 116 12.40 -7.95 -0.30
CA ALA A 116 11.22 -7.11 -0.47
C ALA A 116 9.91 -7.89 -0.34
N LEU A 117 9.85 -9.11 -0.90
CA LEU A 117 8.66 -9.95 -0.82
C LEU A 117 8.40 -10.43 0.60
N GLU A 118 9.46 -10.83 1.34
CA GLU A 118 9.34 -11.21 2.75
C GLU A 118 8.85 -10.01 3.59
N ARG A 119 9.48 -8.85 3.40
CA ARG A 119 9.11 -7.64 4.14
C ARG A 119 7.69 -7.17 3.80
N MET A 120 7.29 -7.23 2.53
CA MET A 120 5.96 -6.85 2.08
C MET A 120 4.89 -7.80 2.63
N ALA A 121 5.17 -9.12 2.68
CA ALA A 121 4.28 -10.10 3.30
C ALA A 121 4.03 -9.79 4.79
N GLU A 122 5.08 -9.42 5.53
CA GLU A 122 4.95 -9.01 6.93
C GLU A 122 4.12 -7.72 7.08
N LEU A 123 4.34 -6.72 6.22
CA LEU A 123 3.57 -5.47 6.21
C LEU A 123 2.09 -5.71 5.88
N CYS A 124 1.80 -6.61 4.94
CA CYS A 124 0.43 -7.05 4.62
C CYS A 124 -0.23 -7.69 5.84
N ARG A 125 0.46 -8.63 6.50
CA ARG A 125 -0.05 -9.31 7.70
C ARG A 125 -0.34 -8.32 8.83
N GLN A 126 0.56 -7.38 9.07
CA GLN A 126 0.36 -6.33 10.09
C GLN A 126 -0.80 -5.39 9.75
N ALA A 127 -0.96 -5.04 8.47
CA ALA A 127 -2.07 -4.20 8.01
C ALA A 127 -3.42 -4.91 8.18
N GLU A 128 -3.49 -6.21 7.90
CA GLU A 128 -4.67 -7.04 8.10
C GLU A 128 -5.03 -7.19 9.59
N GLN A 129 -4.06 -7.49 10.43
CA GLN A 129 -4.28 -7.58 11.87
C GLN A 129 -4.80 -6.26 12.45
N LYS A 130 -4.20 -5.13 12.05
CA LYS A 130 -4.67 -3.80 12.47
C LYS A 130 -6.08 -3.51 11.94
N ARG A 131 -6.36 -3.85 10.68
CA ARG A 131 -7.70 -3.72 10.10
C ARG A 131 -8.73 -4.48 10.92
N ASP A 132 -8.48 -5.77 11.23
CA ASP A 132 -9.44 -6.64 11.90
C ASP A 132 -9.64 -6.22 13.37
N ALA A 133 -8.58 -5.82 14.06
CA ALA A 133 -8.68 -5.32 15.43
C ALA A 133 -9.41 -3.96 15.49
N GLN A 134 -9.05 -3.02 14.63
CA GLN A 134 -9.62 -1.67 14.68
C GLN A 134 -11.03 -1.61 14.09
N SER A 135 -11.37 -2.42 13.08
CA SER A 135 -12.73 -2.44 12.53
C SER A 135 -13.76 -2.90 13.57
N ARG A 136 -13.42 -3.88 14.39
CA ARG A 136 -14.26 -4.33 15.51
C ARG A 136 -14.43 -3.24 16.57
N LEU A 137 -13.34 -2.53 16.91
CA LEU A 137 -13.39 -1.42 17.86
C LEU A 137 -14.26 -0.27 17.36
N PHE A 138 -14.11 0.12 16.09
CA PHE A 138 -14.92 1.19 15.50
C PHE A 138 -16.40 0.81 15.39
N ALA A 139 -16.70 -0.44 15.08
CA ALA A 139 -18.08 -0.93 15.05
C ALA A 139 -18.72 -0.89 16.46
N SER A 140 -18.02 -1.36 17.50
CA SER A 140 -18.53 -1.36 18.88
C SER A 140 -18.65 0.06 19.45
N LEU A 141 -17.68 0.95 19.21
CA LEU A 141 -17.74 2.35 19.62
C LEU A 141 -18.85 3.12 18.92
N GLY A 142 -19.05 2.87 17.62
CA GLY A 142 -20.13 3.47 16.85
C GLY A 142 -21.51 3.04 17.37
N ALA A 143 -21.69 1.76 17.70
CA ALA A 143 -22.93 1.25 18.28
C ALA A 143 -23.20 1.82 19.69
N LEU A 144 -22.17 1.87 20.56
CA LEU A 144 -22.28 2.43 21.90
C LEU A 144 -22.58 3.95 21.88
N SER A 145 -21.87 4.71 21.06
CA SER A 145 -22.11 6.16 20.94
C SER A 145 -23.50 6.46 20.39
N GLY A 146 -23.99 5.65 19.44
CA GLY A 146 -25.35 5.75 18.94
C GLY A 146 -26.40 5.46 20.01
N ALA A 147 -26.19 4.41 20.83
CA ALA A 147 -27.09 4.06 21.94
C ALA A 147 -27.09 5.15 23.04
N CYS A 148 -25.92 5.68 23.43
CA CYS A 148 -25.84 6.79 24.38
C CYS A 148 -26.54 8.05 23.87
N ALA A 149 -26.37 8.41 22.61
CA ALA A 149 -27.04 9.55 22.01
C ALA A 149 -28.58 9.40 22.03
N LEU A 150 -29.09 8.21 21.80
CA LEU A 150 -30.52 7.91 21.90
C LEU A 150 -31.04 8.00 23.34
N MET A 151 -30.28 7.52 24.36
CA MET A 151 -30.68 7.61 25.77
C MET A 151 -30.71 9.04 26.32
N ILE A 152 -29.78 9.89 25.90
CA ILE A 152 -29.69 11.30 26.38
C ILE A 152 -30.83 12.16 25.79
N LEU A 153 -31.40 11.74 24.69
CA LEU A 153 -32.37 12.54 23.94
C LEU A 153 -33.80 12.01 24.01
N TRP A 154 -33.98 10.90 24.72
CA TRP A 154 -35.32 10.38 25.02
C TRP A 154 -35.75 10.81 26.43
#